data_b2bd816033b1546a26b53afa88db89ea
#
_entry.id   b2bd816033b1546a26b53afa88db89ea
#
_cell.length_a   1.000
_cell.length_b   1.000
_cell.length_c   1.000
_cell.angle_alpha   90.00
_cell.angle_beta   90.00
_cell.angle_gamma   90.00
#
_symmetry.space_group_name_H-M   'P 1'
#
loop_
_entity.id
_entity.type
_entity.pdbx_description
1 polymer ?
#
loop_
_entity_poly.entity_id
_entity_poly.type
_entity_poly.pdbx_seq_one_letter_code
_entity_poly.pdbx_strand_id
1 'polypeptide(L)'
;AAQSGAPGGGLIVRHGPALPCIVQLAQELGVQEVLVNRDYEPQAIARDQHVAQALHALGIAFSDYKDQVLLDRDEVLTQQGRPYSVFTPYKRAWLQSLDDFQLTPYPVDRYAQHLAPPPAGERLPTLSELGFGPTNLHELPLPTGMSGAQRLLQDFVPRMAAYQEARDYPGRKGVSYLSVHLRFGTVSIRQLARLAAKQAVQGCEGAQTWLSELAWRDFYFMILWHHPQVVTQSFKPEYDRVQWDEAPALWQAWREARTGYPLVDAAMRQLLQTGYMHNRLRMVVASFLTKDLGIDWRRGERFFAQHLNDYDLAANNGGWQWAASTGCDAQPYFRIFNPIMQSQRFDPDGGFIRRYLPELARVPDAHIHFPAAMKPAALAACGLRLGVDYPLPVVDHARARQRTLMRFSILSESEI
;
A
#
# COMPACT_ATOMS: atom_id res chain seq x y z
N ALA A 1 -19.40 -18.65 -4.49
CA ALA A 1 -20.38 -19.72 -4.58
C ALA A 1 -21.34 -19.74 -3.39
N ALA A 2 -20.85 -19.77 -2.13
CA ALA A 2 -21.74 -19.76 -0.95
C ALA A 2 -22.62 -18.48 -0.85
N GLN A 3 -22.14 -17.34 -1.36
CA GLN A 3 -22.92 -16.10 -1.35
C GLN A 3 -23.88 -15.96 -2.57
N SER A 4 -23.59 -16.65 -3.68
CA SER A 4 -24.44 -16.64 -4.88
C SER A 4 -25.57 -17.66 -4.82
N GLY A 5 -25.65 -18.51 -3.76
CA GLY A 5 -26.64 -19.56 -3.66
C GLY A 5 -26.48 -20.68 -4.71
N ALA A 6 -25.34 -20.72 -5.41
CA ALA A 6 -25.08 -21.74 -6.43
C ALA A 6 -24.88 -23.11 -5.78
N PRO A 7 -25.70 -24.11 -6.10
CA PRO A 7 -25.67 -25.40 -5.42
C PRO A 7 -24.42 -26.27 -5.68
N GLY A 8 -23.53 -25.82 -6.56
CA GLY A 8 -22.38 -26.62 -6.99
C GLY A 8 -20.99 -25.99 -6.81
N GLY A 9 -20.89 -24.67 -6.62
CA GLY A 9 -19.58 -24.03 -6.60
C GLY A 9 -18.84 -24.14 -5.25
N GLY A 10 -17.51 -24.24 -5.28
CA GLY A 10 -16.69 -24.28 -4.07
C GLY A 10 -15.26 -23.80 -4.31
N LEU A 11 -14.55 -23.54 -3.22
CA LEU A 11 -13.12 -23.23 -3.23
C LEU A 11 -12.34 -24.51 -2.98
N ILE A 12 -11.40 -24.82 -3.88
CA ILE A 12 -10.42 -25.89 -3.70
C ILE A 12 -9.13 -25.25 -3.25
N VAL A 13 -8.55 -25.74 -2.15
CA VAL A 13 -7.29 -25.22 -1.61
C VAL A 13 -6.21 -26.27 -1.68
N ARG A 14 -5.07 -25.92 -2.26
CA ARG A 14 -3.83 -26.71 -2.24
C ARG A 14 -2.73 -25.88 -1.62
N HIS A 15 -1.94 -26.48 -0.75
CA HIS A 15 -0.79 -25.84 -0.12
C HIS A 15 0.51 -26.42 -0.66
N GLY A 16 1.35 -25.58 -1.23
CA GLY A 16 2.62 -25.97 -1.84
C GLY A 16 3.08 -25.00 -2.93
N PRO A 17 4.18 -25.32 -3.65
CA PRO A 17 4.60 -24.55 -4.80
C PRO A 17 3.52 -24.51 -5.89
N ALA A 18 3.26 -23.33 -6.45
CA ALA A 18 2.14 -23.11 -7.36
C ALA A 18 2.22 -24.00 -8.61
N LEU A 19 3.41 -24.13 -9.22
CA LEU A 19 3.60 -24.90 -10.46
C LEU A 19 3.10 -26.36 -10.32
N PRO A 20 3.64 -27.21 -9.42
CA PRO A 20 3.15 -28.59 -9.29
C PRO A 20 1.70 -28.65 -8.81
N CYS A 21 1.28 -27.79 -7.88
CA CYS A 21 -0.08 -27.80 -7.35
C CYS A 21 -1.13 -27.50 -8.44
N ILE A 22 -0.91 -26.49 -9.28
CA ILE A 22 -1.86 -26.11 -10.35
C ILE A 22 -1.90 -27.18 -11.44
N VAL A 23 -0.73 -27.68 -11.87
CA VAL A 23 -0.65 -28.70 -12.92
C VAL A 23 -1.31 -30.01 -12.48
N GLN A 24 -1.03 -30.48 -11.27
CA GLN A 24 -1.63 -31.66 -10.72
C GLN A 24 -3.16 -31.50 -10.58
N LEU A 25 -3.63 -30.39 -10.02
CA LEU A 25 -5.07 -30.13 -9.86
C LEU A 25 -5.79 -30.05 -11.21
N ALA A 26 -5.17 -29.43 -12.23
CA ALA A 26 -5.74 -29.37 -13.58
C ALA A 26 -5.92 -30.76 -14.20
N GLN A 27 -4.95 -31.68 -13.99
CA GLN A 27 -5.07 -33.07 -14.42
C GLN A 27 -6.12 -33.83 -13.63
N GLU A 28 -6.12 -33.70 -12.29
CA GLU A 28 -7.11 -34.37 -11.41
C GLU A 28 -8.55 -34.00 -11.79
N LEU A 29 -8.78 -32.73 -12.15
CA LEU A 29 -10.11 -32.24 -12.53
C LEU A 29 -10.43 -32.43 -14.01
N GLY A 30 -9.48 -32.87 -14.84
CA GLY A 30 -9.64 -33.05 -16.28
C GLY A 30 -10.07 -31.76 -17.01
N VAL A 31 -9.50 -30.61 -16.62
CA VAL A 31 -9.89 -29.32 -17.19
C VAL A 31 -9.29 -29.14 -18.58
N GLN A 32 -9.97 -28.39 -19.44
CA GLN A 32 -9.47 -28.00 -20.76
C GLN A 32 -8.65 -26.72 -20.71
N GLU A 33 -8.89 -25.87 -19.70
CA GLU A 33 -8.25 -24.56 -19.58
C GLU A 33 -8.13 -24.14 -18.12
N VAL A 34 -7.04 -23.44 -17.80
CA VAL A 34 -6.82 -22.74 -16.53
C VAL A 34 -6.88 -21.25 -16.80
N LEU A 35 -7.76 -20.55 -16.08
CA LEU A 35 -7.98 -19.11 -16.19
C LEU A 35 -7.46 -18.42 -14.95
N VAL A 36 -6.71 -17.33 -15.12
CA VAL A 36 -6.16 -16.55 -14.00
C VAL A 36 -6.33 -15.04 -14.21
N ASN A 37 -6.34 -14.29 -13.13
CA ASN A 37 -6.13 -12.85 -13.22
C ASN A 37 -4.63 -12.56 -13.34
N ARG A 38 -4.29 -11.69 -14.28
CA ARG A 38 -2.90 -11.28 -14.56
C ARG A 38 -2.29 -10.61 -13.33
N ASP A 39 -1.03 -10.95 -13.05
CA ASP A 39 -0.20 -10.27 -12.07
C ASP A 39 0.91 -9.48 -12.78
N TYR A 40 1.46 -8.47 -12.10
CA TYR A 40 2.44 -7.53 -12.63
C TYR A 40 3.79 -7.64 -11.91
N GLU A 41 3.84 -8.42 -10.83
CA GLU A 41 5.08 -8.67 -10.10
C GLU A 41 6.00 -9.59 -10.91
N PRO A 42 7.31 -9.28 -11.06
CA PRO A 42 8.21 -10.07 -11.90
C PRO A 42 8.25 -11.58 -11.54
N GLN A 43 8.19 -11.89 -10.24
CA GLN A 43 8.16 -13.28 -9.78
C GLN A 43 6.84 -13.99 -10.15
N ALA A 44 5.72 -13.29 -10.07
CA ALA A 44 4.42 -13.82 -10.44
C ALA A 44 4.33 -14.05 -11.96
N ILE A 45 4.85 -13.12 -12.77
CA ILE A 45 4.95 -13.27 -14.23
C ILE A 45 5.77 -14.52 -14.58
N ALA A 46 6.94 -14.70 -13.97
CA ALA A 46 7.78 -15.88 -14.19
C ALA A 46 7.07 -17.18 -13.77
N ARG A 47 6.40 -17.18 -12.63
CA ARG A 47 5.58 -18.32 -12.15
C ARG A 47 4.51 -18.69 -13.18
N ASP A 48 3.74 -17.71 -13.64
CA ASP A 48 2.62 -17.92 -14.55
C ASP A 48 3.10 -18.42 -15.93
N GLN A 49 4.25 -17.92 -16.39
CA GLN A 49 4.90 -18.44 -17.61
C GLN A 49 5.28 -19.93 -17.48
N HIS A 50 5.87 -20.34 -16.35
CA HIS A 50 6.23 -21.73 -16.10
C HIS A 50 4.99 -22.63 -16.00
N VAL A 51 3.93 -22.13 -15.33
CA VAL A 51 2.65 -22.86 -15.24
C VAL A 51 2.03 -23.03 -16.62
N ALA A 52 1.98 -21.97 -17.44
CA ALA A 52 1.45 -22.03 -18.80
C ALA A 52 2.21 -23.04 -19.68
N GLN A 53 3.56 -23.03 -19.63
CA GLN A 53 4.38 -23.99 -20.37
C GLN A 53 4.09 -25.44 -19.97
N ALA A 54 3.98 -25.72 -18.65
CA ALA A 54 3.71 -27.05 -18.16
C ALA A 54 2.29 -27.55 -18.51
N LEU A 55 1.29 -26.68 -18.47
CA LEU A 55 -0.08 -26.98 -18.88
C LEU A 55 -0.18 -27.23 -20.39
N HIS A 56 0.47 -26.40 -21.23
CA HIS A 56 0.51 -26.59 -22.67
C HIS A 56 1.13 -27.93 -23.07
N ALA A 57 2.18 -28.39 -22.36
CA ALA A 57 2.78 -29.71 -22.60
C ALA A 57 1.81 -30.87 -22.33
N LEU A 58 0.73 -30.63 -21.56
CA LEU A 58 -0.34 -31.59 -21.26
C LEU A 58 -1.60 -31.38 -22.14
N GLY A 59 -1.55 -30.44 -23.10
CA GLY A 59 -2.69 -30.09 -23.94
C GLY A 59 -3.77 -29.25 -23.23
N ILE A 60 -3.45 -28.65 -22.06
CA ILE A 60 -4.34 -27.79 -21.30
C ILE A 60 -4.04 -26.32 -21.63
N ALA A 61 -5.06 -25.55 -22.00
CA ALA A 61 -4.90 -24.12 -22.28
C ALA A 61 -4.67 -23.32 -20.98
N PHE A 62 -3.97 -22.18 -21.12
CA PHE A 62 -3.78 -21.22 -20.04
C PHE A 62 -4.10 -19.81 -20.56
N SER A 63 -4.99 -19.09 -19.88
CA SER A 63 -5.39 -17.74 -20.26
C SER A 63 -5.33 -16.79 -19.06
N ASP A 64 -4.72 -15.61 -19.25
CA ASP A 64 -4.65 -14.57 -18.25
C ASP A 64 -5.55 -13.38 -18.63
N TYR A 65 -6.23 -12.78 -17.64
CA TYR A 65 -7.16 -11.67 -17.84
C TYR A 65 -6.84 -10.50 -16.93
N LYS A 66 -7.03 -9.28 -17.44
CA LYS A 66 -6.94 -8.05 -16.65
C LYS A 66 -8.12 -7.92 -15.70
N ASP A 67 -7.84 -7.79 -14.40
CA ASP A 67 -8.87 -7.47 -13.40
C ASP A 67 -8.34 -6.74 -12.16
N GLN A 68 -7.03 -6.69 -11.94
CA GLN A 68 -6.44 -5.94 -10.83
C GLN A 68 -6.45 -4.42 -11.04
N VAL A 69 -6.38 -3.97 -12.28
CA VAL A 69 -6.34 -2.57 -12.71
C VAL A 69 -7.43 -2.29 -13.74
N LEU A 70 -7.77 -1.04 -13.95
CA LEU A 70 -8.72 -0.62 -14.99
C LEU A 70 -8.06 -0.60 -16.37
N LEU A 71 -6.89 -0.02 -16.45
CA LEU A 71 -6.08 0.06 -17.66
C LEU A 71 -4.68 -0.46 -17.34
N ASP A 72 -4.23 -1.45 -18.12
CA ASP A 72 -2.94 -2.10 -17.86
C ASP A 72 -1.95 -1.95 -19.02
N ARG A 73 -0.69 -2.27 -18.74
CA ARG A 73 0.40 -2.37 -19.72
C ARG A 73 0.43 -1.15 -20.66
N ASP A 74 0.13 -1.38 -21.94
CA ASP A 74 0.22 -0.41 -23.03
C ASP A 74 -1.10 0.31 -23.31
N GLU A 75 -2.13 0.15 -22.46
CA GLU A 75 -3.43 0.78 -22.68
C GLU A 75 -3.40 2.30 -22.45
N VAL A 76 -2.41 2.81 -21.71
CA VAL A 76 -2.21 4.25 -21.50
C VAL A 76 -0.77 4.63 -21.79
N LEU A 77 -0.51 5.02 -23.03
CA LEU A 77 0.81 5.46 -23.50
C LEU A 77 0.78 6.93 -23.94
N THR A 78 1.96 7.54 -23.99
CA THR A 78 2.15 8.86 -24.61
C THR A 78 1.88 8.80 -26.12
N GLN A 79 1.74 9.95 -26.78
CA GLN A 79 1.58 10.01 -28.25
C GLN A 79 2.73 9.36 -29.02
N GLN A 80 3.92 9.21 -28.40
CA GLN A 80 5.08 8.53 -28.97
C GLN A 80 5.13 7.03 -28.65
N GLY A 81 4.06 6.46 -28.07
CA GLY A 81 4.01 5.04 -27.68
C GLY A 81 4.91 4.67 -26.50
N ARG A 82 5.24 5.62 -25.61
CA ARG A 82 6.09 5.39 -24.42
C ARG A 82 5.25 5.42 -23.14
N PRO A 83 5.63 4.68 -22.08
CA PRO A 83 4.99 4.80 -20.78
C PRO A 83 5.18 6.20 -20.21
N TYR A 84 4.20 6.65 -19.43
CA TYR A 84 4.30 7.89 -18.67
C TYR A 84 5.22 7.72 -17.46
N SER A 85 6.05 8.74 -17.18
CA SER A 85 6.87 8.82 -15.96
C SER A 85 6.37 9.90 -14.97
N VAL A 86 5.31 10.65 -15.35
CA VAL A 86 4.72 11.73 -14.55
C VAL A 86 3.22 11.46 -14.41
N PHE A 87 2.72 11.53 -13.18
CA PHE A 87 1.33 11.17 -12.87
C PHE A 87 0.28 12.09 -13.48
N THR A 88 0.49 13.41 -13.44
CA THR A 88 -0.54 14.36 -13.91
C THR A 88 -0.94 14.15 -15.38
N PRO A 89 -0.01 14.05 -16.35
CA PRO A 89 -0.38 13.72 -17.73
C PRO A 89 -0.91 12.30 -17.86
N TYR A 90 -0.38 11.31 -17.12
CA TYR A 90 -0.93 9.95 -17.08
C TYR A 90 -2.40 9.94 -16.67
N LYS A 91 -2.74 10.57 -15.53
CA LYS A 91 -4.11 10.65 -15.04
C LYS A 91 -5.06 11.25 -16.07
N ARG A 92 -4.62 12.29 -16.80
CA ARG A 92 -5.43 12.92 -17.84
C ARG A 92 -5.73 11.93 -18.96
N ALA A 93 -4.72 11.22 -19.47
CA ALA A 93 -4.88 10.20 -20.49
C ALA A 93 -5.73 9.02 -19.98
N TRP A 94 -5.47 8.55 -18.75
CA TRP A 94 -6.21 7.48 -18.10
C TRP A 94 -7.72 7.81 -18.00
N LEU A 95 -8.08 9.01 -17.57
CA LEU A 95 -9.49 9.44 -17.51
C LEU A 95 -10.16 9.51 -18.90
N GLN A 96 -9.39 9.87 -19.94
CA GLN A 96 -9.88 9.90 -21.32
C GLN A 96 -10.06 8.51 -21.92
N SER A 97 -9.33 7.53 -21.45
CA SER A 97 -9.37 6.14 -21.92
C SER A 97 -10.45 5.30 -21.21
N LEU A 98 -11.05 5.82 -20.14
CA LEU A 98 -12.14 5.11 -19.45
C LEU A 98 -13.44 5.22 -20.25
N ASP A 99 -14.03 4.08 -20.54
CA ASP A 99 -15.36 3.96 -21.14
C ASP A 99 -16.31 3.12 -20.25
N ASP A 100 -17.53 2.91 -20.72
CA ASP A 100 -18.51 2.11 -20.00
C ASP A 100 -18.09 0.66 -19.79
N PHE A 101 -17.27 0.09 -20.67
CA PHE A 101 -16.78 -1.28 -20.53
C PHE A 101 -15.80 -1.41 -19.35
N GLN A 102 -14.79 -0.53 -19.25
CA GLN A 102 -13.85 -0.52 -18.14
C GLN A 102 -14.55 -0.22 -16.80
N LEU A 103 -15.59 0.58 -16.81
CA LEU A 103 -16.34 0.96 -15.60
C LEU A 103 -17.47 -0.02 -15.23
N THR A 104 -17.75 -1.04 -16.05
CA THR A 104 -18.82 -2.01 -15.75
C THR A 104 -18.25 -3.26 -15.09
N PRO A 105 -18.64 -3.58 -13.83
CA PRO A 105 -18.28 -4.84 -13.18
C PRO A 105 -18.79 -6.03 -13.97
N TYR A 106 -18.04 -7.12 -14.01
CA TYR A 106 -18.47 -8.36 -14.66
C TYR A 106 -19.67 -8.99 -13.91
N PRO A 107 -20.71 -9.42 -14.62
CA PRO A 107 -21.92 -9.97 -14.00
C PRO A 107 -21.76 -11.45 -13.60
N VAL A 108 -20.80 -11.72 -12.70
CA VAL A 108 -20.40 -13.10 -12.30
C VAL A 108 -21.55 -13.94 -11.71
N ASP A 109 -22.49 -13.28 -11.05
CA ASP A 109 -23.66 -13.96 -10.46
C ASP A 109 -24.52 -14.69 -11.49
N ARG A 110 -24.56 -14.19 -12.73
CA ARG A 110 -25.31 -14.82 -13.84
C ARG A 110 -24.76 -16.20 -14.22
N TYR A 111 -23.49 -16.43 -13.94
CA TYR A 111 -22.76 -17.64 -14.33
C TYR A 111 -22.51 -18.57 -13.14
N ALA A 112 -22.93 -18.21 -11.94
CA ALA A 112 -22.69 -18.99 -10.73
C ALA A 112 -23.25 -20.42 -10.80
N GLN A 113 -24.34 -20.60 -11.55
CA GLN A 113 -24.97 -21.91 -11.80
C GLN A 113 -24.11 -22.90 -12.59
N HIS A 114 -23.10 -22.39 -13.32
CA HIS A 114 -22.17 -23.22 -14.10
C HIS A 114 -20.95 -23.68 -13.30
N LEU A 115 -20.83 -23.25 -12.04
CA LEU A 115 -19.72 -23.68 -11.17
C LEU A 115 -19.89 -25.19 -10.82
N ALA A 116 -18.85 -25.95 -11.08
CA ALA A 116 -18.82 -27.36 -10.70
C ALA A 116 -18.67 -27.52 -9.16
N PRO A 117 -19.23 -28.59 -8.59
CA PRO A 117 -19.00 -28.93 -7.18
C PRO A 117 -17.52 -29.25 -6.94
N PRO A 118 -16.95 -28.88 -5.78
CA PRO A 118 -15.59 -29.29 -5.43
C PRO A 118 -15.55 -30.82 -5.27
N PRO A 119 -14.37 -31.46 -5.44
CA PRO A 119 -14.18 -32.89 -5.14
C PRO A 119 -14.61 -33.23 -3.72
N ALA A 120 -15.07 -34.45 -3.53
CA ALA A 120 -15.49 -34.93 -2.22
C ALA A 120 -14.32 -34.88 -1.22
N GLY A 121 -14.59 -34.45 0.01
CA GLY A 121 -13.58 -34.38 1.06
C GLY A 121 -12.73 -33.08 1.07
N GLU A 122 -12.97 -32.16 0.16
CA GLU A 122 -12.31 -30.86 0.18
C GLU A 122 -12.68 -30.04 1.42
N ARG A 123 -11.66 -29.55 2.13
CA ARG A 123 -11.83 -28.64 3.27
C ARG A 123 -10.82 -27.53 3.24
N LEU A 124 -11.15 -26.43 3.87
CA LEU A 124 -10.18 -25.34 4.06
C LEU A 124 -9.17 -25.74 5.14
N PRO A 125 -7.85 -25.66 4.86
CA PRO A 125 -6.85 -25.88 5.89
C PRO A 125 -6.91 -24.75 6.94
N THR A 126 -6.57 -25.07 8.17
CA THR A 126 -6.38 -24.06 9.22
C THR A 126 -5.08 -23.32 9.03
N LEU A 127 -4.96 -22.13 9.61
CA LEU A 127 -3.71 -21.36 9.56
C LEU A 127 -2.54 -22.12 10.17
N SER A 128 -2.77 -22.90 11.23
CA SER A 128 -1.74 -23.75 11.84
C SER A 128 -1.25 -24.86 10.92
N GLU A 129 -2.15 -25.50 10.15
CA GLU A 129 -1.77 -26.49 9.13
C GLU A 129 -0.97 -25.88 7.98
N LEU A 130 -1.18 -24.57 7.71
CA LEU A 130 -0.40 -23.79 6.74
C LEU A 130 0.93 -23.27 7.32
N GLY A 131 1.25 -23.57 8.60
CA GLY A 131 2.47 -23.15 9.26
C GLY A 131 2.44 -21.73 9.82
N PHE A 132 1.28 -21.08 9.86
CA PHE A 132 1.14 -19.76 10.47
C PHE A 132 0.96 -19.86 11.99
N GLY A 133 1.72 -19.08 12.74
CA GLY A 133 1.53 -18.88 14.17
C GLY A 133 0.27 -18.06 14.50
N PRO A 134 -0.13 -18.01 15.78
CA PRO A 134 -1.23 -17.17 16.21
C PRO A 134 -0.92 -15.68 15.95
N THR A 135 -1.95 -14.93 15.58
CA THR A 135 -1.88 -13.48 15.33
C THR A 135 -3.01 -12.79 16.10
N ASN A 136 -2.90 -11.46 16.27
CA ASN A 136 -3.95 -10.64 16.87
C ASN A 136 -5.01 -10.18 15.84
N LEU A 137 -4.95 -10.62 14.59
CA LEU A 137 -5.88 -10.15 13.54
C LEU A 137 -7.34 -10.43 13.86
N HIS A 138 -7.64 -11.52 14.61
CA HIS A 138 -8.98 -11.85 15.05
C HIS A 138 -9.55 -10.92 16.14
N GLU A 139 -8.68 -10.19 16.85
CA GLU A 139 -9.06 -9.22 17.86
C GLU A 139 -9.34 -7.84 17.24
N LEU A 140 -8.87 -7.61 16.02
CA LEU A 140 -9.05 -6.35 15.32
C LEU A 140 -10.41 -6.29 14.62
N PRO A 141 -11.11 -5.15 14.64
CA PRO A 141 -12.39 -4.97 13.97
C PRO A 141 -12.18 -4.82 12.44
N LEU A 142 -11.54 -5.80 11.82
CA LEU A 142 -11.25 -5.81 10.38
C LEU A 142 -12.38 -6.52 9.64
N PRO A 143 -13.20 -5.82 8.86
CA PRO A 143 -14.15 -6.45 7.98
C PRO A 143 -13.41 -7.28 6.93
N THR A 144 -13.76 -8.56 6.75
CA THR A 144 -13.09 -9.48 5.84
C THR A 144 -13.99 -9.96 4.72
N GLY A 145 -13.41 -10.45 3.63
CA GLY A 145 -14.10 -10.98 2.47
C GLY A 145 -14.96 -9.96 1.73
N MET A 146 -15.77 -10.43 0.79
CA MET A 146 -16.62 -9.56 -0.05
C MET A 146 -17.67 -8.81 0.78
N SER A 147 -18.25 -9.42 1.80
CA SER A 147 -19.22 -8.77 2.71
C SER A 147 -18.57 -7.68 3.55
N GLY A 148 -17.31 -7.86 3.95
CA GLY A 148 -16.51 -6.84 4.63
C GLY A 148 -16.23 -5.64 3.72
N ALA A 149 -15.84 -5.90 2.48
CA ALA A 149 -15.65 -4.85 1.47
C ALA A 149 -16.92 -4.04 1.23
N GLN A 150 -18.06 -4.72 1.10
CA GLN A 150 -19.35 -4.06 0.90
C GLN A 150 -19.74 -3.17 2.09
N ARG A 151 -19.52 -3.63 3.32
CA ARG A 151 -19.75 -2.81 4.54
C ARG A 151 -18.89 -1.56 4.57
N LEU A 152 -17.59 -1.68 4.23
CA LEU A 152 -16.69 -0.54 4.18
C LEU A 152 -17.07 0.44 3.08
N LEU A 153 -17.49 -0.06 1.93
CA LEU A 153 -17.95 0.80 0.83
C LEU A 153 -19.23 1.56 1.21
N GLN A 154 -20.22 0.89 1.80
CA GLN A 154 -21.45 1.50 2.29
C GLN A 154 -21.19 2.57 3.35
N ASP A 155 -20.24 2.33 4.27
CA ASP A 155 -19.80 3.31 5.26
C ASP A 155 -19.05 4.50 4.63
N PHE A 156 -18.29 4.28 3.57
CA PHE A 156 -17.50 5.33 2.92
C PHE A 156 -18.33 6.25 2.02
N VAL A 157 -19.32 5.72 1.28
CA VAL A 157 -20.10 6.48 0.30
C VAL A 157 -20.68 7.79 0.86
N PRO A 158 -21.33 7.82 2.04
CA PRO A 158 -21.84 9.07 2.62
C PRO A 158 -20.74 10.09 2.99
N ARG A 159 -19.51 9.63 3.22
CA ARG A 159 -18.35 10.45 3.60
C ARG A 159 -17.50 10.89 2.41
N MET A 160 -17.77 10.35 1.22
CA MET A 160 -16.96 10.58 0.01
C MET A 160 -16.83 12.05 -0.35
N ALA A 161 -17.89 12.85 -0.16
CA ALA A 161 -17.86 14.28 -0.45
C ALA A 161 -16.77 15.02 0.33
N ALA A 162 -16.51 14.63 1.58
CA ALA A 162 -15.47 15.22 2.43
C ALA A 162 -14.08 14.61 2.22
N TYR A 163 -13.91 13.64 1.32
CA TYR A 163 -12.68 12.88 1.17
C TYR A 163 -11.46 13.78 0.86
N GLN A 164 -11.62 14.78 0.00
CA GLN A 164 -10.53 15.69 -0.38
C GLN A 164 -9.87 16.35 0.83
N GLU A 165 -10.66 16.77 1.82
CA GLU A 165 -10.15 17.40 3.03
C GLU A 165 -9.75 16.38 4.10
N ALA A 166 -10.60 15.36 4.31
CA ALA A 166 -10.46 14.43 5.42
C ALA A 166 -9.36 13.38 5.22
N ARG A 167 -8.96 13.11 3.97
CA ARG A 167 -8.01 12.06 3.61
C ARG A 167 -6.61 12.23 4.21
N ASP A 168 -6.25 13.42 4.63
CA ASP A 168 -4.91 13.72 5.15
C ASP A 168 -4.81 13.61 6.68
N TYR A 169 -5.94 13.45 7.39
CA TYR A 169 -5.99 13.45 8.85
C TYR A 169 -6.11 12.02 9.40
N PRO A 170 -5.02 11.41 9.92
CA PRO A 170 -5.03 10.02 10.39
C PRO A 170 -5.92 9.79 11.61
N GLY A 171 -6.18 10.82 12.41
CA GLY A 171 -7.09 10.79 13.55
C GLY A 171 -8.58 10.76 13.17
N ARG A 172 -8.91 11.08 11.88
CA ARG A 172 -10.27 11.14 11.37
C ARG A 172 -10.62 9.91 10.56
N LYS A 173 -11.89 9.54 10.53
CA LYS A 173 -12.40 8.49 9.62
C LYS A 173 -12.63 9.06 8.23
N GLY A 174 -11.54 9.47 7.54
CA GLY A 174 -11.58 10.16 6.26
C GLY A 174 -11.43 9.25 5.04
N VAL A 175 -10.77 8.11 5.16
CA VAL A 175 -10.43 7.21 4.05
C VAL A 175 -11.43 6.06 3.90
N SER A 176 -11.35 5.33 2.77
CA SER A 176 -12.26 4.22 2.44
C SER A 176 -11.95 2.91 3.17
N TYR A 177 -10.70 2.70 3.59
CA TYR A 177 -10.18 1.44 4.16
C TYR A 177 -10.29 0.23 3.21
N LEU A 178 -10.38 0.44 1.89
CA LEU A 178 -10.57 -0.62 0.90
C LEU A 178 -9.27 -1.19 0.31
N SER A 179 -8.10 -0.73 0.75
CA SER A 179 -6.81 -1.16 0.21
C SER A 179 -6.57 -2.67 0.33
N VAL A 180 -6.89 -3.27 1.48
CA VAL A 180 -6.82 -4.73 1.68
C VAL A 180 -7.75 -5.47 0.71
N HIS A 181 -8.96 -4.96 0.52
CA HIS A 181 -9.95 -5.56 -0.38
C HIS A 181 -9.57 -5.44 -1.85
N LEU A 182 -8.88 -4.36 -2.24
CA LEU A 182 -8.30 -4.20 -3.57
C LEU A 182 -7.13 -5.17 -3.80
N ARG A 183 -6.29 -5.36 -2.77
CA ARG A 183 -5.18 -6.33 -2.85
C ARG A 183 -5.68 -7.76 -3.04
N PHE A 184 -6.71 -8.17 -2.31
CA PHE A 184 -7.24 -9.54 -2.36
C PHE A 184 -8.39 -9.74 -3.37
N GLY A 185 -8.76 -8.70 -4.14
CA GLY A 185 -9.81 -8.79 -5.14
C GLY A 185 -11.20 -9.09 -4.55
N THR A 186 -11.43 -8.80 -3.26
CA THR A 186 -12.73 -8.98 -2.60
C THR A 186 -13.69 -7.80 -2.85
N VAL A 187 -13.25 -6.82 -3.64
CA VAL A 187 -14.05 -5.75 -4.25
C VAL A 187 -13.55 -5.50 -5.67
N SER A 188 -14.45 -5.27 -6.60
CA SER A 188 -14.10 -4.94 -7.98
C SER A 188 -13.61 -3.51 -8.09
N ILE A 189 -12.41 -3.30 -8.67
CA ILE A 189 -11.90 -1.96 -9.01
C ILE A 189 -12.85 -1.22 -9.96
N ARG A 190 -13.51 -1.93 -10.89
CA ARG A 190 -14.50 -1.37 -11.82
C ARG A 190 -15.68 -0.78 -11.07
N GLN A 191 -16.20 -1.49 -10.05
CA GLN A 191 -17.29 -1.01 -9.20
C GLN A 191 -16.93 0.29 -8.51
N LEU A 192 -15.72 0.36 -7.92
CA LEU A 192 -15.25 1.55 -7.20
C LEU A 192 -15.06 2.74 -8.14
N ALA A 193 -14.43 2.53 -9.28
CA ALA A 193 -14.21 3.57 -10.27
C ALA A 193 -15.52 4.09 -10.88
N ARG A 194 -16.47 3.20 -11.19
CA ARG A 194 -17.82 3.58 -11.67
C ARG A 194 -18.53 4.47 -10.66
N LEU A 195 -18.48 4.09 -9.38
CA LEU A 195 -19.12 4.87 -8.32
C LEU A 195 -18.48 6.26 -8.20
N ALA A 196 -17.14 6.33 -8.17
CA ALA A 196 -16.40 7.58 -8.10
C ALA A 196 -16.67 8.48 -9.33
N ALA A 197 -16.56 7.91 -10.54
CA ALA A 197 -16.80 8.63 -11.80
C ALA A 197 -18.23 9.22 -11.86
N LYS A 198 -19.24 8.43 -11.47
CA LYS A 198 -20.62 8.90 -11.43
C LYS A 198 -20.80 10.11 -10.53
N GLN A 199 -20.21 10.11 -9.34
CA GLN A 199 -20.31 11.25 -8.42
C GLN A 199 -19.41 12.43 -8.85
N ALA A 200 -18.26 12.15 -9.46
CA ALA A 200 -17.34 13.17 -9.98
C ALA A 200 -18.00 14.00 -11.09
N VAL A 201 -18.73 13.36 -12.01
CA VAL A 201 -19.51 14.05 -13.06
C VAL A 201 -20.62 14.94 -12.47
N GLN A 202 -21.13 14.60 -11.29
CA GLN A 202 -22.12 15.42 -10.55
C GLN A 202 -21.46 16.57 -9.76
N GLY A 203 -20.16 16.81 -9.93
CA GLY A 203 -19.41 17.89 -9.27
C GLY A 203 -18.88 17.55 -7.87
N CYS A 204 -18.89 16.29 -7.44
CA CYS A 204 -18.35 15.90 -6.13
C CYS A 204 -16.82 15.89 -6.16
N GLU A 205 -16.16 16.90 -5.58
CA GLU A 205 -14.69 17.03 -5.52
C GLU A 205 -14.02 15.90 -4.75
N GLY A 206 -14.64 15.42 -3.68
CA GLY A 206 -14.14 14.27 -2.93
C GLY A 206 -14.12 13.00 -3.79
N ALA A 207 -15.13 12.78 -4.63
CA ALA A 207 -15.14 11.66 -5.57
C ALA A 207 -14.09 11.81 -6.68
N GLN A 208 -13.87 13.01 -7.21
CA GLN A 208 -12.81 13.29 -8.17
C GLN A 208 -11.43 12.99 -7.58
N THR A 209 -11.22 13.38 -6.32
CA THR A 209 -9.98 13.11 -5.59
C THR A 209 -9.81 11.61 -5.36
N TRP A 210 -10.86 10.90 -4.94
CA TRP A 210 -10.79 9.46 -4.72
C TRP A 210 -10.56 8.67 -6.01
N LEU A 211 -11.18 9.09 -7.13
CA LEU A 211 -10.92 8.52 -8.46
C LEU A 211 -9.45 8.71 -8.87
N SER A 212 -8.84 9.86 -8.51
CA SER A 212 -7.41 10.08 -8.72
C SER A 212 -6.52 9.10 -7.95
N GLU A 213 -6.94 8.62 -6.76
CA GLU A 213 -6.19 7.61 -6.01
C GLU A 213 -6.25 6.24 -6.70
N LEU A 214 -7.37 5.90 -7.35
CA LEU A 214 -7.46 4.70 -8.17
C LEU A 214 -6.55 4.80 -9.42
N ALA A 215 -6.45 6.00 -10.01
CA ALA A 215 -5.49 6.25 -11.11
C ALA A 215 -4.02 6.15 -10.64
N TRP A 216 -3.69 6.61 -9.40
CA TRP A 216 -2.36 6.41 -8.81
C TRP A 216 -2.00 4.92 -8.69
N ARG A 217 -2.96 4.10 -8.31
CA ARG A 217 -2.78 2.65 -8.23
C ARG A 217 -2.41 2.08 -9.60
N ASP A 218 -3.21 2.33 -10.63
CA ASP A 218 -2.94 1.89 -12.00
C ASP A 218 -1.60 2.43 -12.53
N PHE A 219 -1.25 3.69 -12.19
CA PHE A 219 0.03 4.29 -12.56
C PHE A 219 1.23 3.50 -12.03
N TYR A 220 1.21 3.11 -10.75
CA TYR A 220 2.31 2.33 -10.18
C TYR A 220 2.37 0.90 -10.75
N PHE A 221 1.25 0.29 -11.10
CA PHE A 221 1.23 -0.99 -11.82
C PHE A 221 1.85 -0.85 -13.22
N MET A 222 1.53 0.22 -13.94
CA MET A 222 2.13 0.54 -15.24
C MET A 222 3.64 0.77 -15.11
N ILE A 223 4.09 1.50 -14.08
CA ILE A 223 5.52 1.69 -13.81
C ILE A 223 6.20 0.36 -13.54
N LEU A 224 5.65 -0.50 -12.69
CA LEU A 224 6.23 -1.81 -12.39
C LEU A 224 6.33 -2.69 -13.63
N TRP A 225 5.32 -2.66 -14.50
CA TRP A 225 5.29 -3.43 -15.74
C TRP A 225 6.40 -3.02 -16.71
N HIS A 226 6.54 -1.71 -16.97
CA HIS A 226 7.52 -1.19 -17.94
C HIS A 226 8.93 -1.07 -17.38
N HIS A 227 9.07 -1.00 -16.06
CA HIS A 227 10.34 -0.79 -15.36
C HIS A 227 10.53 -1.79 -14.23
N PRO A 228 10.55 -3.12 -14.51
CA PRO A 228 10.63 -4.15 -13.46
C PRO A 228 11.89 -4.06 -12.59
N GLN A 229 12.96 -3.40 -13.08
CA GLN A 229 14.17 -3.13 -12.29
C GLN A 229 13.92 -2.27 -11.04
N VAL A 230 12.81 -1.51 -10.97
CA VAL A 230 12.48 -0.68 -9.80
C VAL A 230 12.31 -1.48 -8.51
N VAL A 231 12.07 -2.79 -8.61
CA VAL A 231 12.00 -3.69 -7.45
C VAL A 231 13.29 -3.66 -6.62
N THR A 232 14.44 -3.50 -7.28
CA THR A 232 15.77 -3.54 -6.64
C THR A 232 16.61 -2.29 -6.89
N GLN A 233 16.25 -1.47 -7.87
CA GLN A 233 16.99 -0.28 -8.30
C GLN A 233 16.11 0.97 -8.19
N SER A 234 16.75 2.13 -8.12
CA SER A 234 16.04 3.39 -8.26
C SER A 234 15.44 3.52 -9.66
N PHE A 235 14.24 4.10 -9.77
CA PHE A 235 13.64 4.40 -11.08
C PHE A 235 14.56 5.31 -11.92
N LYS A 236 15.21 6.27 -11.26
CA LYS A 236 16.26 7.10 -11.84
C LYS A 236 17.62 6.47 -11.48
N PRO A 237 18.33 5.85 -12.43
CA PRO A 237 19.55 5.08 -12.13
C PRO A 237 20.65 5.87 -11.42
N GLU A 238 20.77 7.18 -11.71
CA GLU A 238 21.73 8.07 -11.07
C GLU A 238 21.57 8.15 -9.55
N TYR A 239 20.36 7.91 -9.03
CA TYR A 239 20.09 7.92 -7.59
C TYR A 239 20.60 6.68 -6.86
N ASP A 240 20.98 5.60 -7.56
CA ASP A 240 21.64 4.45 -6.93
C ASP A 240 23.09 4.77 -6.48
N ARG A 241 23.63 5.93 -6.91
CA ARG A 241 24.91 6.46 -6.42
C ARG A 241 24.80 7.09 -5.03
N VAL A 242 23.60 7.37 -4.55
CA VAL A 242 23.37 7.96 -3.22
C VAL A 242 23.87 7.00 -2.14
N GLN A 243 24.81 7.46 -1.32
CA GLN A 243 25.37 6.68 -0.22
C GLN A 243 24.46 6.75 1.01
N TRP A 244 23.92 5.61 1.39
CA TRP A 244 23.08 5.48 2.57
C TRP A 244 23.93 5.11 3.80
N ASP A 245 23.48 5.52 5.00
CA ASP A 245 24.18 5.26 6.24
C ASP A 245 23.91 3.84 6.76
N GLU A 246 24.95 3.15 7.20
CA GLU A 246 24.80 1.97 8.05
C GLU A 246 24.61 2.42 9.50
N ALA A 247 23.34 2.50 9.93
CA ALA A 247 22.95 3.02 11.24
C ALA A 247 22.05 2.04 11.99
N PRO A 248 22.55 0.90 12.49
CA PRO A 248 21.74 -0.17 13.07
C PRO A 248 20.90 0.28 14.27
N ALA A 249 21.41 1.17 15.11
CA ALA A 249 20.68 1.69 16.26
C ALA A 249 19.51 2.59 15.83
N LEU A 250 19.68 3.43 14.81
CA LEU A 250 18.61 4.27 14.26
C LEU A 250 17.58 3.43 13.53
N TRP A 251 18.00 2.42 12.79
CA TRP A 251 17.11 1.43 12.18
C TRP A 251 16.26 0.71 13.22
N GLN A 252 16.87 0.27 14.31
CA GLN A 252 16.16 -0.40 15.38
C GLN A 252 15.13 0.54 16.05
N ALA A 253 15.53 1.77 16.35
CA ALA A 253 14.65 2.77 16.95
C ALA A 253 13.43 3.05 16.06
N TRP A 254 13.62 3.15 14.74
CA TRP A 254 12.53 3.38 13.80
C TRP A 254 11.54 2.21 13.73
N ARG A 255 12.04 1.00 13.54
CA ARG A 255 11.18 -0.19 13.45
C ARG A 255 10.45 -0.54 14.74
N GLU A 256 10.99 -0.12 15.90
CA GLU A 256 10.40 -0.35 17.23
C GLU A 256 9.54 0.83 17.70
N ALA A 257 9.30 1.84 16.85
CA ALA A 257 8.53 3.03 17.20
C ALA A 257 9.09 3.78 18.44
N ARG A 258 10.40 4.02 18.45
CA ARG A 258 11.16 4.62 19.55
C ARG A 258 12.09 5.74 19.06
N THR A 259 11.64 6.52 18.08
CA THR A 259 12.43 7.59 17.48
C THR A 259 12.46 8.87 18.30
N GLY A 260 11.52 9.04 19.22
CA GLY A 260 11.32 10.29 19.98
C GLY A 260 10.58 11.38 19.18
N TYR A 261 10.03 11.02 18.01
CA TYR A 261 9.14 11.84 17.19
C TYR A 261 7.72 11.26 17.24
N PRO A 262 6.80 11.83 18.01
CA PRO A 262 5.53 11.18 18.36
C PRO A 262 4.68 10.75 17.16
N LEU A 263 4.57 11.56 16.10
CA LEU A 263 3.79 11.16 14.92
C LEU A 263 4.41 9.96 14.19
N VAL A 264 5.74 9.90 14.10
CA VAL A 264 6.48 8.77 13.51
C VAL A 264 6.27 7.51 14.35
N ASP A 265 6.45 7.63 15.68
CA ASP A 265 6.32 6.49 16.58
C ASP A 265 4.88 5.98 16.64
N ALA A 266 3.88 6.87 16.68
CA ALA A 266 2.47 6.50 16.64
C ALA A 266 2.10 5.77 15.33
N ALA A 267 2.63 6.24 14.20
CA ALA A 267 2.42 5.61 12.90
C ALA A 267 3.03 4.20 12.83
N MET A 268 4.26 4.04 13.34
CA MET A 268 4.91 2.73 13.39
C MET A 268 4.21 1.77 14.35
N ARG A 269 3.71 2.25 15.50
CA ARG A 269 2.86 1.41 16.39
C ARG A 269 1.55 1.01 15.73
N GLN A 270 0.89 1.92 14.98
CA GLN A 270 -0.29 1.56 14.21
C GLN A 270 0.01 0.38 13.27
N LEU A 271 1.11 0.46 12.51
CA LEU A 271 1.52 -0.61 11.61
C LEU A 271 1.73 -1.94 12.35
N LEU A 272 2.54 -1.92 13.42
CA LEU A 272 2.88 -3.12 14.18
C LEU A 272 1.69 -3.77 14.88
N GLN A 273 0.72 -2.97 15.34
CA GLN A 273 -0.46 -3.46 16.04
C GLN A 273 -1.57 -3.93 15.10
N THR A 274 -1.69 -3.33 13.92
CA THR A 274 -2.88 -3.50 13.09
C THR A 274 -2.61 -4.00 11.67
N GLY A 275 -1.36 -4.04 11.23
CA GLY A 275 -1.01 -4.30 9.83
C GLY A 275 -1.50 -3.23 8.86
N TYR A 276 -1.90 -2.06 9.36
CA TYR A 276 -2.38 -0.93 8.56
C TYR A 276 -1.64 0.34 8.94
N MET A 277 -1.41 1.21 7.97
CA MET A 277 -0.93 2.57 8.19
C MET A 277 -1.61 3.52 7.23
N HIS A 278 -2.11 4.63 7.76
CA HIS A 278 -2.73 5.70 6.97
C HIS A 278 -1.74 6.26 5.93
N ASN A 279 -2.20 6.55 4.68
CA ASN A 279 -1.30 6.97 3.59
C ASN A 279 -0.42 8.17 3.93
N ARG A 280 -0.96 9.21 4.56
CA ARG A 280 -0.16 10.38 5.00
C ARG A 280 1.00 9.98 5.90
N LEU A 281 0.77 9.02 6.78
CA LEU A 281 1.79 8.54 7.71
C LEU A 281 2.85 7.68 7.01
N ARG A 282 2.47 6.88 5.98
CA ARG A 282 3.46 6.15 5.15
C ARG A 282 4.48 7.13 4.55
N MET A 283 4.01 8.27 4.04
CA MET A 283 4.89 9.32 3.50
C MET A 283 5.79 9.92 4.58
N VAL A 284 5.25 10.21 5.77
CA VAL A 284 6.01 10.81 6.88
C VAL A 284 7.09 9.87 7.40
N VAL A 285 6.76 8.60 7.67
CA VAL A 285 7.73 7.65 8.23
C VAL A 285 8.77 7.21 7.20
N ALA A 286 8.42 7.15 5.91
CA ALA A 286 9.37 6.87 4.84
C ALA A 286 10.33 8.04 4.61
N SER A 287 9.81 9.27 4.60
CA SER A 287 10.65 10.48 4.57
C SER A 287 11.58 10.55 5.78
N PHE A 288 11.09 10.25 6.97
CA PHE A 288 11.91 10.22 8.19
C PHE A 288 13.03 9.19 8.10
N LEU A 289 12.73 7.95 7.69
CA LEU A 289 13.75 6.92 7.51
C LEU A 289 14.85 7.35 6.53
N THR A 290 14.46 7.84 5.37
CA THR A 290 15.40 8.11 4.27
C THR A 290 16.11 9.47 4.41
N LYS A 291 15.41 10.49 4.92
CA LYS A 291 15.92 11.87 4.95
C LYS A 291 16.47 12.27 6.32
N ASP A 292 15.86 11.83 7.42
CA ASP A 292 16.33 12.16 8.76
C ASP A 292 17.33 11.12 9.28
N LEU A 293 17.05 9.82 9.08
CA LEU A 293 17.96 8.76 9.53
C LEU A 293 19.03 8.39 8.49
N GLY A 294 18.83 8.74 7.21
CA GLY A 294 19.78 8.46 6.14
C GLY A 294 19.86 7.00 5.74
N ILE A 295 18.83 6.21 6.03
CA ILE A 295 18.80 4.76 5.80
C ILE A 295 18.17 4.47 4.43
N ASP A 296 18.70 3.45 3.73
CA ASP A 296 18.24 3.02 2.41
C ASP A 296 16.74 2.68 2.43
N TRP A 297 16.00 3.27 1.49
CA TRP A 297 14.57 3.09 1.31
C TRP A 297 14.17 1.62 1.11
N ARG A 298 15.05 0.79 0.52
CA ARG A 298 14.80 -0.64 0.29
C ARG A 298 14.62 -1.42 1.59
N ARG A 299 15.25 -0.97 2.67
CA ARG A 299 15.07 -1.57 4.02
C ARG A 299 13.67 -1.28 4.56
N GLY A 300 13.21 -0.05 4.40
CA GLY A 300 11.87 0.36 4.82
C GLY A 300 10.78 -0.29 3.96
N GLU A 301 10.98 -0.37 2.64
CA GLU A 301 10.09 -1.05 1.70
C GLU A 301 9.86 -2.52 2.12
N ARG A 302 10.94 -3.27 2.35
CA ARG A 302 10.86 -4.66 2.83
C ARG A 302 10.20 -4.80 4.19
N PHE A 303 10.43 -3.86 5.09
CA PHE A 303 9.75 -3.86 6.39
C PHE A 303 8.24 -3.68 6.25
N PHE A 304 7.81 -2.78 5.37
CA PHE A 304 6.39 -2.62 5.06
C PHE A 304 5.79 -3.87 4.39
N ALA A 305 6.52 -4.50 3.48
CA ALA A 305 6.10 -5.75 2.85
C ALA A 305 5.81 -6.87 3.87
N GLN A 306 6.54 -6.90 4.99
CA GLN A 306 6.37 -7.89 6.06
C GLN A 306 5.21 -7.58 7.02
N HIS A 307 4.75 -6.32 7.09
CA HIS A 307 3.81 -5.90 8.12
C HIS A 307 2.46 -5.40 7.59
N LEU A 308 2.38 -4.98 6.33
CA LEU A 308 1.14 -4.45 5.77
C LEU A 308 0.19 -5.56 5.32
N ASN A 309 -1.05 -5.53 5.80
CA ASN A 309 -2.12 -6.41 5.33
C ASN A 309 -2.55 -6.09 3.89
N ASP A 310 -2.33 -4.85 3.43
CA ASP A 310 -2.64 -4.38 2.09
C ASP A 310 -1.41 -4.30 1.20
N TYR A 311 -0.35 -5.04 1.53
CA TYR A 311 0.88 -5.02 0.75
C TYR A 311 0.63 -5.29 -0.73
N ASP A 312 1.10 -4.39 -1.56
CA ASP A 312 1.12 -4.45 -3.02
C ASP A 312 2.47 -3.89 -3.48
N LEU A 313 3.23 -4.68 -4.22
CA LEU A 313 4.60 -4.33 -4.60
C LEU A 313 4.65 -3.03 -5.40
N ALA A 314 3.73 -2.84 -6.36
CA ALA A 314 3.71 -1.66 -7.21
C ALA A 314 3.49 -0.37 -6.39
N ALA A 315 2.46 -0.36 -5.54
CA ALA A 315 2.12 0.79 -4.70
C ALA A 315 3.14 1.03 -3.59
N ASN A 316 3.65 -0.03 -2.94
CA ASN A 316 4.62 0.07 -1.87
C ASN A 316 5.96 0.59 -2.39
N ASN A 317 6.51 -0.03 -3.43
CA ASN A 317 7.77 0.39 -4.08
C ASN A 317 7.67 1.83 -4.60
N GLY A 318 6.60 2.15 -5.36
CA GLY A 318 6.37 3.49 -5.86
C GLY A 318 6.30 4.54 -4.76
N GLY A 319 5.57 4.28 -3.67
CA GLY A 319 5.45 5.17 -2.51
C GLY A 319 6.77 5.38 -1.77
N TRP A 320 7.57 4.31 -1.57
CA TRP A 320 8.88 4.39 -0.95
C TRP A 320 9.87 5.19 -1.79
N GLN A 321 9.93 4.92 -3.09
CA GLN A 321 10.80 5.67 -4.01
C GLN A 321 10.36 7.13 -4.16
N TRP A 322 9.04 7.41 -4.10
CA TRP A 322 8.54 8.77 -4.07
C TRP A 322 9.07 9.54 -2.86
N ALA A 323 8.98 8.97 -1.67
CA ALA A 323 9.47 9.59 -0.42
C ALA A 323 11.01 9.73 -0.40
N ALA A 324 11.72 8.73 -0.93
CA ALA A 324 13.19 8.73 -1.04
C ALA A 324 13.73 9.67 -2.13
N SER A 325 12.88 10.19 -3.00
CA SER A 325 13.23 11.01 -4.19
C SER A 325 13.92 10.24 -5.32
N THR A 326 13.87 8.92 -5.31
CA THR A 326 14.51 8.03 -6.28
C THR A 326 13.57 7.53 -7.37
N GLY A 327 12.25 7.79 -7.22
CA GLY A 327 11.19 7.24 -8.06
C GLY A 327 10.81 8.10 -9.26
N CYS A 328 9.86 7.59 -10.04
CA CYS A 328 9.15 8.37 -11.04
C CYS A 328 8.26 9.41 -10.35
N ASP A 329 8.13 10.59 -10.95
CA ASP A 329 7.35 11.71 -10.39
C ASP A 329 7.59 11.94 -8.87
N ALA A 330 8.82 11.63 -8.42
CA ALA A 330 9.16 11.63 -7.01
C ALA A 330 9.26 13.06 -6.47
N GLN A 331 9.04 13.16 -5.16
CA GLN A 331 9.27 14.41 -4.45
C GLN A 331 10.73 14.87 -4.62
N PRO A 332 11.00 16.15 -4.94
CA PRO A 332 12.36 16.66 -5.03
C PRO A 332 13.15 16.41 -3.74
N TYR A 333 14.42 16.02 -3.86
CA TYR A 333 15.23 15.62 -2.70
C TYR A 333 15.39 16.72 -1.63
N PHE A 334 15.33 17.99 -2.00
CA PHE A 334 15.42 19.12 -1.09
C PHE A 334 14.12 19.40 -0.30
N ARG A 335 12.99 18.78 -0.69
CA ARG A 335 11.74 18.79 0.09
C ARG A 335 11.80 17.70 1.14
N ILE A 336 12.28 18.02 2.32
CA ILE A 336 12.40 17.12 3.46
C ILE A 336 11.26 17.45 4.42
N PHE A 337 10.46 16.46 4.77
CA PHE A 337 9.37 16.67 5.72
C PHE A 337 9.92 16.94 7.10
N ASN A 338 9.48 18.04 7.73
CA ASN A 338 9.72 18.25 9.15
C ASN A 338 8.67 17.45 9.94
N PRO A 339 9.04 16.41 10.68
CA PRO A 339 8.09 15.52 11.35
C PRO A 339 7.23 16.24 12.40
N ILE A 340 7.73 17.28 13.03
CA ILE A 340 6.99 18.10 14.01
C ILE A 340 5.92 18.92 13.28
N MET A 341 6.27 19.59 12.17
CA MET A 341 5.30 20.37 11.40
C MET A 341 4.24 19.47 10.74
N GLN A 342 4.62 18.26 10.28
CA GLN A 342 3.65 17.28 9.79
C GLN A 342 2.67 16.87 10.88
N SER A 343 3.17 16.66 12.09
CA SER A 343 2.37 16.32 13.25
C SER A 343 1.37 17.44 13.60
N GLN A 344 1.84 18.67 13.71
CA GLN A 344 0.99 19.84 14.00
C GLN A 344 -0.10 20.06 12.95
N ARG A 345 0.23 19.78 11.68
CA ARG A 345 -0.71 19.99 10.57
C ARG A 345 -1.77 18.90 10.49
N PHE A 346 -1.42 17.63 10.64
CA PHE A 346 -2.28 16.50 10.32
C PHE A 346 -2.84 15.76 11.55
N ASP A 347 -2.37 16.10 12.75
CA ASP A 347 -2.91 15.64 14.03
C ASP A 347 -2.89 16.77 15.07
N PRO A 348 -3.53 17.94 14.77
CA PRO A 348 -3.32 19.18 15.53
C PRO A 348 -3.65 19.09 17.02
N ASP A 349 -4.61 18.26 17.38
CA ASP A 349 -5.03 17.95 18.76
C ASP A 349 -4.32 16.74 19.37
N GLY A 350 -3.39 16.09 18.62
CA GLY A 350 -2.67 14.91 19.07
C GLY A 350 -3.55 13.68 19.31
N GLY A 351 -4.74 13.65 18.72
CA GLY A 351 -5.69 12.55 18.91
C GLY A 351 -5.20 11.22 18.39
N PHE A 352 -4.53 11.24 17.23
CA PHE A 352 -3.89 10.04 16.66
C PHE A 352 -2.69 9.61 17.52
N ILE A 353 -1.83 10.56 17.90
CA ILE A 353 -0.66 10.29 18.75
C ILE A 353 -1.12 9.63 20.07
N ARG A 354 -2.08 10.19 20.79
CA ARG A 354 -2.56 9.64 22.08
C ARG A 354 -3.16 8.23 21.94
N ARG A 355 -3.78 7.94 20.81
CA ARG A 355 -4.36 6.61 20.54
C ARG A 355 -3.28 5.52 20.53
N TYR A 356 -2.14 5.79 19.93
CA TYR A 356 -1.06 4.81 19.75
C TYR A 356 0.10 4.97 20.74
N LEU A 357 0.18 6.11 21.41
CA LEU A 357 1.17 6.45 22.45
C LEU A 357 0.46 6.88 23.74
N PRO A 358 -0.20 5.95 24.45
CA PRO A 358 -0.95 6.27 25.67
C PRO A 358 -0.08 6.88 26.77
N GLU A 359 1.23 6.63 26.76
CA GLU A 359 2.19 7.28 27.66
C GLU A 359 2.25 8.81 27.48
N LEU A 360 1.85 9.34 26.33
CA LEU A 360 1.77 10.78 26.06
C LEU A 360 0.38 11.38 26.34
N ALA A 361 -0.57 10.61 26.89
CA ALA A 361 -1.97 11.04 27.05
C ALA A 361 -2.14 12.34 27.86
N ARG A 362 -1.24 12.59 28.83
CA ARG A 362 -1.29 13.78 29.68
C ARG A 362 -0.48 14.97 29.16
N VAL A 363 0.23 14.80 28.06
CA VAL A 363 1.01 15.89 27.44
C VAL A 363 0.03 16.88 26.81
N PRO A 364 0.13 18.20 27.09
CA PRO A 364 -0.71 19.21 26.47
C PRO A 364 -0.58 19.24 24.94
N ASP A 365 -1.66 19.60 24.22
CA ASP A 365 -1.69 19.63 22.75
C ASP A 365 -0.55 20.45 22.15
N ALA A 366 -0.22 21.60 22.75
CA ALA A 366 0.88 22.43 22.29
C ALA A 366 2.26 21.76 22.32
N HIS A 367 2.43 20.69 23.07
CA HIS A 367 3.71 20.00 23.27
C HIS A 367 3.71 18.54 22.81
N ILE A 368 2.55 17.98 22.50
CA ILE A 368 2.44 16.56 22.15
C ILE A 368 3.20 16.20 20.88
N HIS A 369 3.41 17.16 19.99
CA HIS A 369 4.14 16.98 18.73
C HIS A 369 5.65 16.84 18.93
N PHE A 370 6.20 17.37 20.03
CA PHE A 370 7.62 17.25 20.36
C PHE A 370 7.87 17.47 21.86
N PRO A 371 7.56 16.50 22.73
CA PRO A 371 7.71 16.63 24.19
C PRO A 371 9.14 16.96 24.63
N ALA A 372 10.15 16.61 23.81
CA ALA A 372 11.54 16.92 24.11
C ALA A 372 11.85 18.43 24.23
N ALA A 373 10.98 19.31 23.72
CA ALA A 373 11.10 20.76 23.86
C ALA A 373 10.51 21.29 25.20
N MET A 374 9.85 20.43 25.98
CA MET A 374 9.27 20.84 27.28
C MET A 374 10.36 21.05 28.34
N LYS A 375 10.11 22.01 29.24
CA LYS A 375 10.94 22.17 30.44
C LYS A 375 10.78 20.96 31.38
N PRO A 376 11.84 20.55 32.12
CA PRO A 376 11.77 19.40 33.01
C PRO A 376 10.61 19.45 34.02
N ALA A 377 10.30 20.62 34.58
CA ALA A 377 9.19 20.80 35.50
C ALA A 377 7.81 20.52 34.84
N ALA A 378 7.63 20.90 33.58
CA ALA A 378 6.41 20.63 32.82
C ALA A 378 6.27 19.15 32.46
N LEU A 379 7.37 18.48 32.12
CA LEU A 379 7.40 17.03 31.90
C LEU A 379 7.01 16.29 33.20
N ALA A 380 7.59 16.66 34.31
CA ALA A 380 7.27 16.06 35.61
C ALA A 380 5.78 16.25 35.99
N ALA A 381 5.21 17.44 35.70
CA ALA A 381 3.78 17.71 35.93
C ALA A 381 2.86 16.80 35.09
N CYS A 382 3.29 16.38 33.91
CA CYS A 382 2.60 15.40 33.07
C CYS A 382 2.87 13.94 33.50
N GLY A 383 3.79 13.71 34.43
CA GLY A 383 4.25 12.37 34.81
C GLY A 383 5.10 11.68 33.76
N LEU A 384 5.75 12.43 32.88
CA LEU A 384 6.53 11.91 31.77
C LEU A 384 8.04 12.09 32.00
N ARG A 385 8.80 11.01 31.93
CA ARG A 385 10.26 11.00 31.99
C ARG A 385 10.82 10.61 30.62
N LEU A 386 11.40 11.59 29.92
CA LEU A 386 12.09 11.33 28.64
C LEU A 386 13.31 10.43 28.86
N GLY A 387 13.49 9.50 27.95
CA GLY A 387 14.51 8.45 28.03
C GLY A 387 14.09 7.23 28.86
N VAL A 388 12.98 7.30 29.60
CA VAL A 388 12.43 6.20 30.41
C VAL A 388 11.04 5.81 29.93
N ASP A 389 10.06 6.71 30.06
CA ASP A 389 8.68 6.47 29.71
C ASP A 389 8.43 6.69 28.22
N TYR A 390 9.13 7.66 27.62
CA TYR A 390 9.15 7.95 26.20
C TYR A 390 10.57 8.29 25.74
N PRO A 391 11.04 7.82 24.54
CA PRO A 391 12.41 8.02 24.11
C PRO A 391 12.76 9.50 23.88
N LEU A 392 14.07 9.79 24.02
CA LEU A 392 14.66 11.03 23.51
C LEU A 392 14.70 10.99 21.98
N PRO A 393 14.66 12.14 21.27
CA PRO A 393 14.83 12.20 19.84
C PRO A 393 16.17 11.60 19.41
N VAL A 394 16.12 10.61 18.49
CA VAL A 394 17.31 9.90 18.02
C VAL A 394 18.16 10.71 17.06
N VAL A 395 17.62 11.78 16.50
CA VAL A 395 18.31 12.72 15.61
C VAL A 395 17.80 14.15 15.85
N ASP A 396 18.64 15.14 15.53
CA ASP A 396 18.24 16.52 15.36
C ASP A 396 17.85 16.72 13.90
N HIS A 397 16.59 17.13 13.64
CA HIS A 397 16.04 17.30 12.30
C HIS A 397 16.81 18.33 11.45
N ALA A 398 17.26 19.46 12.04
CA ALA A 398 17.96 20.48 11.29
C ALA A 398 19.32 19.97 10.78
N ARG A 399 20.07 19.28 11.64
CA ARG A 399 21.32 18.62 11.27
C ARG A 399 21.11 17.48 10.27
N ALA A 400 20.09 16.66 10.46
CA ALA A 400 19.72 15.60 9.54
C ALA A 400 19.40 16.13 8.15
N ARG A 401 18.65 17.24 8.08
CA ARG A 401 18.34 17.92 6.82
C ARG A 401 19.60 18.38 6.08
N GLN A 402 20.58 18.97 6.78
CA GLN A 402 21.84 19.37 6.17
C GLN A 402 22.62 18.17 5.61
N ARG A 403 22.74 17.08 6.39
CA ARG A 403 23.38 15.83 5.93
C ARG A 403 22.71 15.28 4.68
N THR A 404 21.39 15.31 4.64
CA THR A 404 20.64 14.80 3.47
C THR A 404 20.89 15.67 2.23
N LEU A 405 20.91 16.99 2.33
CA LEU A 405 21.24 17.85 1.21
C LEU A 405 22.65 17.58 0.68
N MET A 406 23.64 17.39 1.57
CA MET A 406 24.99 16.99 1.18
C MET A 406 25.04 15.59 0.55
N ARG A 407 24.26 14.62 1.05
CA ARG A 407 24.18 13.26 0.49
C ARG A 407 23.71 13.28 -0.97
N PHE A 408 22.74 14.12 -1.28
CA PHE A 408 22.19 14.21 -2.64
C PHE A 408 22.97 15.17 -3.56
N SER A 409 23.95 15.94 -3.06
CA SER A 409 24.76 16.84 -3.91
C SER A 409 25.61 16.09 -4.93
N ILE A 410 25.92 14.82 -4.70
CA ILE A 410 26.60 13.95 -5.66
C ILE A 410 25.89 13.86 -7.02
N LEU A 411 24.58 14.14 -7.05
CA LEU A 411 23.78 14.11 -8.27
C LEU A 411 24.00 15.37 -9.13
N SER A 412 24.35 16.52 -8.52
CA SER A 412 24.60 17.75 -9.23
C SER A 412 26.02 17.86 -9.82
N GLU A 413 26.97 17.03 -9.37
CA GLU A 413 28.32 16.96 -9.92
C GLU A 413 28.44 16.24 -11.26
N SER A 414 27.33 15.67 -11.76
CA SER A 414 27.30 14.88 -13.00
C SER A 414 26.78 15.67 -14.21
N GLU A 415 26.38 16.93 -14.02
CA GLU A 415 25.88 17.81 -15.09
C GLU A 415 26.99 18.80 -15.60
N ILE A 416 28.23 18.62 -15.14
CA ILE A 416 29.43 19.33 -15.62
C ILE A 416 30.31 18.35 -16.37
#